data_82ff90ee2e64bac1b65aa80f810748be
#
_entry.id   82ff90ee2e64bac1b65aa80f810748be
#
_cell.length_a   1.000
_cell.length_b   1.000
_cell.length_c   1.000
_cell.angle_alpha   90.00
_cell.angle_beta   90.00
_cell.angle_gamma   90.00
#
_symmetry.space_group_name_H-M   'P 1'
#
loop_
_entity.id
_entity.type
_entity.pdbx_description
1 polymer ?
#
loop_
_entity_poly.entity_id
_entity_poly.type
_entity_poly.pdbx_seq_one_letter_code
_entity_poly.pdbx_strand_id
1 'polypeptide(L)'
;MWHDNDTDKDFLGFVVHEQLIRKVITDDDNLPVTFGLFGDWGGGKTSILKILKKDLESEQYKKDTIVIYFDGWIFEGYDDAKSALMQEITTQLVDHESLANEVKANVKEKAKKVFKSIKWLRALKWGATNLVIPGVAAYATGGFSLIPFLLGKLRENKDTLVEKVTGEEGEKFIEDILKTNPAEPDYSSVREFREGFSELIEATGKKRLVVLIDDLDRCSPKRIVENLEAIKLFLNVDKTAFVIAADKAIITDAVYSVYTTSLGNRTLEEKKDLGRDYLEKLIQVPYSLPRLSTMEVETYINMLLCKSCLKESEFEELRLKFQDFITQNKNGIFDWEKISPLIKNDEIKNKIQPLANFMAPVSDIIASSMEGNPRLIKRFLNAYELRSNLLEVGGLDDQKTKLALLKLMVIERTDEKLFQQLYSWQENQDDNRIEELETLATDGNAKYEDDIKAWDTPPMRNLMAQYPKFSEVDMKTLFWATRATYGSSMTGLTLTSQAVRDILTALFSDAVTDNLIENSFISRIKNLNGGDYNDFFKLLDKKIQSEPTQKNGYNVYYFCVKGDLPNAFASFKILLSKIPIEDIPGAMGNKFKAIKDKYPNDKKFQEFFKADTEISRAMK
;
A
#
# COMPACT_ATOMS: atom_id res chain seq x y z
N MET A 1 -16.78 13.02 -0.92
CA MET A 1 -15.69 12.01 -0.96
C MET A 1 -14.33 12.65 -0.72
N TRP A 2 -13.46 12.00 0.04
CA TRP A 2 -12.10 12.46 0.33
C TRP A 2 -11.11 11.83 -0.64
N HIS A 3 -10.34 12.66 -1.35
CA HIS A 3 -9.27 12.16 -2.23
C HIS A 3 -8.20 11.42 -1.42
N ASP A 4 -7.75 10.27 -1.92
CA ASP A 4 -6.67 9.46 -1.32
C ASP A 4 -5.27 10.03 -1.64
N ASN A 5 -5.20 11.31 -2.00
CA ASN A 5 -3.96 12.00 -2.28
C ASN A 5 -3.30 12.49 -0.99
N ASP A 6 -1.99 12.55 -1.06
CA ASP A 6 -1.16 13.23 -0.08
C ASP A 6 -1.44 14.75 -0.11
N THR A 7 -1.14 15.42 0.99
CA THR A 7 -1.43 16.84 1.18
C THR A 7 -0.26 17.56 1.83
N ASP A 8 -0.07 18.82 1.47
CA ASP A 8 0.81 19.76 2.17
C ASP A 8 0.11 20.48 3.33
N LYS A 9 -1.18 20.14 3.58
CA LYS A 9 -1.99 20.71 4.66
C LYS A 9 -2.12 19.71 5.79
N ASP A 10 -1.73 20.12 6.98
CA ASP A 10 -1.78 19.25 8.16
C ASP A 10 -3.20 19.17 8.75
N PHE A 11 -3.73 17.94 8.85
CA PHE A 11 -5.00 17.60 9.51
C PHE A 11 -4.80 16.63 10.69
N LEU A 12 -3.55 16.25 10.96
CA LEU A 12 -3.19 15.16 11.85
C LEU A 12 -2.25 15.59 12.97
N GLY A 13 -1.81 16.85 12.98
CA GLY A 13 -0.76 17.32 13.89
C GLY A 13 0.64 16.91 13.46
N PHE A 14 0.84 16.57 12.19
CA PHE A 14 2.13 16.17 11.63
C PHE A 14 3.19 17.27 11.67
N VAL A 15 2.78 18.51 11.89
CA VAL A 15 3.68 19.66 12.09
C VAL A 15 4.70 19.39 13.21
N VAL A 16 4.36 18.63 14.24
CA VAL A 16 5.29 18.28 15.34
C VAL A 16 6.40 17.37 14.82
N HIS A 17 6.05 16.38 14.00
CA HIS A 17 7.01 15.46 13.39
C HIS A 17 7.88 16.17 12.35
N GLU A 18 7.28 17.04 11.54
CA GLU A 18 8.00 17.90 10.59
C GLU A 18 9.04 18.79 11.30
N GLN A 19 8.65 19.48 12.37
CA GLN A 19 9.55 20.34 13.15
C GLN A 19 10.73 19.57 13.73
N LEU A 20 10.51 18.32 14.19
CA LEU A 20 11.58 17.45 14.66
C LEU A 20 12.57 17.15 13.54
N ILE A 21 12.08 16.71 12.37
CA ILE A 21 12.91 16.40 11.21
C ILE A 21 13.68 17.65 10.79
N ARG A 22 12.98 18.76 10.61
CA ARG A 22 13.56 20.03 10.22
C ARG A 22 14.67 20.48 11.17
N LYS A 23 14.44 20.39 12.49
CA LYS A 23 15.46 20.73 13.49
C LYS A 23 16.75 19.93 13.31
N VAL A 24 16.64 18.63 13.04
CA VAL A 24 17.81 17.75 12.86
C VAL A 24 18.57 18.08 11.57
N ILE A 25 17.85 18.24 10.45
CA ILE A 25 18.49 18.43 9.12
C ILE A 25 18.94 19.86 8.82
N THR A 26 18.50 20.84 9.61
CA THR A 26 18.93 22.24 9.47
C THR A 26 19.99 22.66 10.48
N ASP A 27 20.40 21.77 11.35
CA ASP A 27 21.53 21.95 12.24
C ASP A 27 22.83 21.60 11.50
N ASP A 28 23.68 22.60 11.26
CA ASP A 28 24.88 22.43 10.46
C ASP A 28 25.90 21.49 11.12
N ASP A 29 25.87 21.34 12.46
CA ASP A 29 26.73 20.42 13.21
C ASP A 29 26.35 18.95 13.01
N ASN A 30 25.14 18.68 12.57
CA ASN A 30 24.67 17.32 12.27
C ASN A 30 25.02 16.85 10.86
N LEU A 31 25.43 17.75 9.96
CA LEU A 31 25.67 17.41 8.55
C LEU A 31 27.07 16.78 8.33
N PRO A 32 27.19 15.77 7.48
CA PRO A 32 26.16 15.12 6.68
C PRO A 32 25.27 14.18 7.49
N VAL A 33 23.95 14.18 7.22
CA VAL A 33 23.01 13.33 7.97
C VAL A 33 22.04 12.60 7.05
N THR A 34 21.72 11.34 7.41
CA THR A 34 20.64 10.57 6.79
C THR A 34 19.57 10.27 7.83
N PHE A 35 18.40 10.83 7.61
CA PHE A 35 17.22 10.67 8.43
C PHE A 35 16.26 9.67 7.77
N GLY A 36 15.88 8.60 8.46
CA GLY A 36 14.87 7.65 7.99
C GLY A 36 13.51 7.97 8.61
N LEU A 37 12.55 8.39 7.80
CA LEU A 37 11.15 8.55 8.19
C LEU A 37 10.39 7.27 7.86
N PHE A 38 10.25 6.38 8.85
CA PHE A 38 9.61 5.09 8.68
C PHE A 38 8.15 5.11 9.13
N GLY A 39 7.31 4.34 8.46
CA GLY A 39 5.91 4.17 8.82
C GLY A 39 5.16 3.32 7.81
N ASP A 40 3.99 2.85 8.20
CA ASP A 40 3.15 2.00 7.37
C ASP A 40 2.70 2.71 6.08
N TRP A 41 2.32 1.94 5.08
CA TRP A 41 1.73 2.50 3.86
C TRP A 41 0.42 3.22 4.18
N GLY A 42 0.31 4.47 3.75
CA GLY A 42 -0.83 5.34 4.07
C GLY A 42 -0.74 6.04 5.43
N GLY A 43 0.36 5.87 6.19
CA GLY A 43 0.59 6.51 7.48
C GLY A 43 0.88 8.03 7.41
N GLY A 44 1.05 8.61 6.20
CA GLY A 44 1.22 10.07 6.03
C GLY A 44 2.65 10.54 5.79
N LYS A 45 3.60 9.63 5.54
CA LYS A 45 5.02 9.95 5.26
C LYS A 45 5.18 11.01 4.17
N THR A 46 4.57 10.80 3.01
CA THR A 46 4.57 11.75 1.88
C THR A 46 4.04 13.13 2.27
N SER A 47 2.97 13.18 3.08
CA SER A 47 2.42 14.45 3.56
C SER A 47 3.41 15.20 4.45
N ILE A 48 4.11 14.50 5.34
CA ILE A 48 5.18 15.11 6.16
C ILE A 48 6.30 15.65 5.27
N LEU A 49 6.74 14.89 4.26
CA LEU A 49 7.77 15.37 3.33
C LEU A 49 7.32 16.62 2.55
N LYS A 50 6.05 16.70 2.16
CA LYS A 50 5.50 17.88 1.46
C LYS A 50 5.42 19.11 2.37
N ILE A 51 4.99 18.93 3.62
CA ILE A 51 4.97 19.99 4.64
C ILE A 51 6.42 20.47 4.87
N LEU A 52 7.35 19.56 5.09
CA LEU A 52 8.77 19.84 5.28
C LEU A 52 9.39 20.58 4.09
N LYS A 53 9.09 20.13 2.85
CA LYS A 53 9.54 20.81 1.64
C LYS A 53 9.06 22.26 1.61
N LYS A 54 7.78 22.48 1.83
CA LYS A 54 7.16 23.81 1.84
C LYS A 54 7.79 24.74 2.87
N ASP A 55 8.06 24.22 4.07
CA ASP A 55 8.69 25.00 5.14
C ASP A 55 10.15 25.35 4.81
N LEU A 56 10.91 24.40 4.26
CA LEU A 56 12.29 24.62 3.83
C LEU A 56 12.43 25.56 2.63
N GLU A 57 11.39 25.66 1.78
CA GLU A 57 11.31 26.60 0.66
C GLU A 57 10.80 27.98 1.10
N SER A 58 10.42 28.17 2.38
CA SER A 58 10.02 29.47 2.92
C SER A 58 11.18 30.48 2.96
N GLU A 59 10.86 31.76 3.03
CA GLU A 59 11.87 32.84 3.06
C GLU A 59 12.89 32.70 4.21
N GLN A 60 12.51 32.02 5.28
CA GLN A 60 13.38 31.77 6.43
C GLN A 60 14.55 30.83 6.09
N TYR A 61 14.31 29.78 5.29
CA TYR A 61 15.30 28.73 5.00
C TYR A 61 15.87 28.78 3.59
N LYS A 62 15.14 29.33 2.62
CA LYS A 62 15.49 29.41 1.20
C LYS A 62 16.84 30.06 0.91
N LYS A 63 17.28 30.99 1.77
CA LYS A 63 18.58 31.64 1.61
C LYS A 63 19.73 30.65 1.77
N ASP A 64 19.64 29.76 2.73
CA ASP A 64 20.70 28.86 3.18
C ASP A 64 20.54 27.43 2.68
N THR A 65 19.33 27.04 2.19
CA THR A 65 18.97 25.66 1.89
C THR A 65 18.51 25.50 0.45
N ILE A 66 18.99 24.44 -0.21
CA ILE A 66 18.42 23.91 -1.45
C ILE A 66 17.66 22.63 -1.09
N VAL A 67 16.44 22.47 -1.60
CA VAL A 67 15.61 21.29 -1.38
C VAL A 67 15.38 20.58 -2.70
N ILE A 68 15.71 19.30 -2.74
CA ILE A 68 15.44 18.42 -3.88
C ILE A 68 14.45 17.35 -3.43
N TYR A 69 13.40 17.11 -4.22
CA TYR A 69 12.44 16.05 -3.98
C TYR A 69 12.59 14.97 -5.04
N PHE A 70 12.79 13.74 -4.59
CA PHE A 70 12.96 12.56 -5.43
C PHE A 70 11.88 11.54 -5.13
N ASP A 71 11.12 11.15 -6.16
CA ASP A 71 10.15 10.08 -6.09
C ASP A 71 10.77 8.81 -6.69
N GLY A 72 11.02 7.81 -5.81
CA GLY A 72 11.69 6.58 -6.19
C GLY A 72 10.92 5.76 -7.23
N TRP A 73 9.60 5.80 -7.17
CA TRP A 73 8.74 4.99 -8.04
C TRP A 73 8.81 5.43 -9.52
N ILE A 74 9.00 6.71 -9.80
CA ILE A 74 9.14 7.22 -11.18
C ILE A 74 10.34 6.56 -11.88
N PHE A 75 11.33 6.12 -11.12
CA PHE A 75 12.57 5.54 -11.64
C PHE A 75 12.60 4.00 -11.69
N GLU A 76 11.47 3.33 -11.41
CA GLU A 76 11.36 1.87 -11.46
C GLU A 76 11.75 1.26 -12.83
N GLY A 77 11.41 1.95 -13.93
CA GLY A 77 11.66 1.49 -15.29
C GLY A 77 13.09 1.68 -15.83
N TYR A 78 13.99 2.27 -15.05
CA TYR A 78 15.35 2.56 -15.53
C TYR A 78 16.27 1.36 -15.33
N ASP A 79 17.17 1.10 -16.30
CA ASP A 79 18.12 -0.02 -16.23
C ASP A 79 19.14 0.13 -15.10
N ASP A 80 19.46 1.36 -14.68
CA ASP A 80 20.42 1.69 -13.62
C ASP A 80 19.85 2.80 -12.71
N ALA A 81 19.12 2.38 -11.66
CA ALA A 81 18.51 3.29 -10.68
C ALA A 81 19.56 4.14 -9.94
N LYS A 82 20.75 3.58 -9.68
CA LYS A 82 21.83 4.28 -8.98
C LYS A 82 22.33 5.50 -9.75
N SER A 83 22.61 5.34 -11.05
CA SER A 83 23.01 6.46 -11.90
C SER A 83 21.85 7.43 -12.13
N ALA A 84 20.61 6.93 -12.23
CA ALA A 84 19.43 7.77 -12.40
C ALA A 84 19.21 8.70 -11.18
N LEU A 85 19.29 8.19 -9.96
CA LEU A 85 19.19 8.98 -8.74
C LEU A 85 20.29 10.05 -8.68
N MET A 86 21.54 9.66 -8.91
CA MET A 86 22.67 10.58 -8.87
C MET A 86 22.54 11.69 -9.93
N GLN A 87 22.11 11.33 -11.13
CA GLN A 87 21.90 12.27 -12.24
C GLN A 87 20.76 13.23 -11.93
N GLU A 88 19.63 12.72 -11.42
CA GLU A 88 18.46 13.54 -11.09
C GLU A 88 18.77 14.57 -10.01
N ILE A 89 19.42 14.16 -8.90
CA ILE A 89 19.85 15.07 -7.84
C ILE A 89 20.76 16.16 -8.42
N THR A 90 21.74 15.77 -9.27
CA THR A 90 22.67 16.73 -9.88
C THR A 90 21.94 17.71 -10.82
N THR A 91 21.00 17.22 -11.61
CA THR A 91 20.23 18.05 -12.56
C THR A 91 19.33 19.04 -11.83
N GLN A 92 18.57 18.58 -10.84
CA GLN A 92 17.71 19.46 -10.03
C GLN A 92 18.53 20.53 -9.28
N LEU A 93 19.74 20.17 -8.82
CA LEU A 93 20.64 21.13 -8.16
C LEU A 93 21.11 22.21 -9.13
N VAL A 94 21.48 21.84 -10.35
CA VAL A 94 21.94 22.77 -11.40
C VAL A 94 20.85 23.74 -11.84
N ASP A 95 19.63 23.23 -12.00
CA ASP A 95 18.50 24.02 -12.50
C ASP A 95 17.66 24.66 -11.39
N HIS A 96 18.11 24.58 -10.14
CA HIS A 96 17.34 25.03 -8.99
C HIS A 96 16.98 26.52 -9.06
N GLU A 97 15.70 26.84 -8.82
CA GLU A 97 15.15 28.20 -9.00
C GLU A 97 15.78 29.23 -8.07
N SER A 98 16.20 28.82 -6.88
CA SER A 98 16.81 29.74 -5.89
C SER A 98 18.21 30.21 -6.24
N LEU A 99 18.81 29.70 -7.32
CA LEU A 99 20.17 30.12 -7.76
C LEU A 99 20.09 31.28 -8.74
N ALA A 100 20.91 32.31 -8.51
CA ALA A 100 21.08 33.43 -9.45
C ALA A 100 21.74 32.95 -10.76
N ASN A 101 21.46 33.60 -11.87
CA ASN A 101 21.96 33.20 -13.19
C ASN A 101 23.50 33.12 -13.26
N GLU A 102 24.20 34.00 -12.58
CA GLU A 102 25.67 34.00 -12.50
C GLU A 102 26.18 32.74 -11.75
N VAL A 103 25.50 32.36 -10.66
CA VAL A 103 25.82 31.17 -9.88
C VAL A 103 25.51 29.91 -10.69
N LYS A 104 24.39 29.89 -11.43
CA LYS A 104 24.01 28.76 -12.30
C LYS A 104 25.08 28.43 -13.33
N ALA A 105 25.78 29.43 -13.90
CA ALA A 105 26.84 29.19 -14.86
C ALA A 105 28.01 28.40 -14.23
N ASN A 106 28.45 28.81 -13.04
CA ASN A 106 29.52 28.14 -12.29
C ASN A 106 29.09 26.72 -11.86
N VAL A 107 27.86 26.58 -11.34
CA VAL A 107 27.25 25.29 -10.94
C VAL A 107 27.19 24.32 -12.13
N LYS A 108 26.81 24.79 -13.34
CA LYS A 108 26.81 24.01 -14.57
C LYS A 108 28.20 23.51 -14.96
N GLU A 109 29.23 24.35 -14.80
CA GLU A 109 30.59 23.91 -15.08
C GLU A 109 31.06 22.82 -14.13
N LYS A 110 30.83 22.95 -12.82
CA LYS A 110 31.17 21.93 -11.83
C LYS A 110 30.36 20.64 -12.03
N ALA A 111 29.10 20.76 -12.43
CA ALA A 111 28.25 19.61 -12.71
C ALA A 111 28.78 18.71 -13.84
N LYS A 112 29.50 19.27 -14.84
CA LYS A 112 30.14 18.49 -15.90
C LYS A 112 31.10 17.42 -15.34
N LYS A 113 31.88 17.78 -14.30
CA LYS A 113 32.78 16.85 -13.61
C LYS A 113 32.00 15.72 -12.92
N VAL A 114 30.90 16.05 -12.24
CA VAL A 114 30.03 15.08 -11.56
C VAL A 114 29.35 14.15 -12.57
N PHE A 115 28.80 14.67 -13.66
CA PHE A 115 28.20 13.84 -14.70
C PHE A 115 29.21 12.89 -15.37
N LYS A 116 30.47 13.31 -15.54
CA LYS A 116 31.54 12.45 -16.05
C LYS A 116 31.79 11.28 -15.09
N SER A 117 31.86 11.53 -13.79
CA SER A 117 32.05 10.48 -12.77
C SER A 117 30.85 9.51 -12.72
N ILE A 118 29.62 9.99 -12.85
CA ILE A 118 28.41 9.15 -12.89
C ILE A 118 28.44 8.21 -14.11
N LYS A 119 28.81 8.73 -15.29
CA LYS A 119 28.93 7.91 -16.51
C LYS A 119 30.00 6.83 -16.36
N TRP A 120 31.11 7.13 -15.72
CA TRP A 120 32.19 6.20 -15.43
C TRP A 120 31.74 5.08 -14.47
N LEU A 121 31.07 5.40 -13.39
CA LEU A 121 30.49 4.43 -12.45
C LEU A 121 29.50 3.46 -13.12
N ARG A 122 28.81 3.92 -14.15
CA ARG A 122 27.93 3.09 -14.96
C ARG A 122 28.69 2.17 -15.92
N ALA A 123 29.72 2.67 -16.61
CA ALA A 123 30.53 1.88 -17.52
C ALA A 123 31.21 0.71 -16.80
N LEU A 124 31.64 0.89 -15.54
CA LEU A 124 32.19 -0.17 -14.69
C LEU A 124 31.20 -1.30 -14.41
N LYS A 125 29.93 -0.99 -14.17
CA LYS A 125 28.88 -2.01 -13.95
C LYS A 125 28.63 -2.84 -15.23
N TRP A 126 28.71 -2.22 -16.41
CA TRP A 126 28.50 -2.87 -17.70
C TRP A 126 29.70 -3.75 -18.16
N GLY A 127 30.89 -3.29 -17.91
CA GLY A 127 32.11 -4.05 -18.24
C GLY A 127 32.27 -5.35 -17.44
N ALA A 128 31.68 -5.43 -16.23
CA ALA A 128 31.74 -6.62 -15.41
C ALA A 128 30.72 -7.72 -15.78
N THR A 129 29.69 -7.39 -16.56
CA THR A 129 28.57 -8.32 -16.84
C THR A 129 28.43 -8.77 -18.30
N ASN A 130 28.99 -8.06 -19.30
CA ASN A 130 28.89 -8.49 -20.71
C ASN A 130 30.00 -7.89 -21.61
N LEU A 131 30.95 -8.71 -21.95
CA LEU A 131 31.86 -8.50 -23.07
C LEU A 131 31.16 -8.96 -24.34
N VAL A 132 30.46 -8.12 -25.02
CA VAL A 132 30.30 -8.03 -26.50
C VAL A 132 29.25 -6.94 -26.81
N ILE A 133 29.69 -5.81 -27.33
CA ILE A 133 28.75 -4.86 -27.96
C ILE A 133 29.32 -4.48 -29.35
N PRO A 134 28.58 -4.75 -30.44
CA PRO A 134 28.86 -4.11 -31.71
C PRO A 134 28.53 -2.61 -31.62
N GLY A 135 29.45 -1.78 -32.05
CA GLY A 135 29.46 -0.31 -31.87
C GLY A 135 28.25 0.49 -32.40
N VAL A 136 27.25 -0.14 -33.02
CA VAL A 136 26.08 0.57 -33.59
C VAL A 136 24.86 0.52 -32.68
N ALA A 137 24.71 -0.49 -31.83
CA ALA A 137 23.59 -0.56 -30.87
C ALA A 137 23.73 0.41 -29.69
N ALA A 138 24.98 0.79 -29.37
CA ALA A 138 25.25 1.81 -28.34
C ALA A 138 24.76 3.22 -28.71
N TYR A 139 24.66 3.51 -30.00
CA TYR A 139 24.13 4.79 -30.50
C TYR A 139 22.61 4.91 -30.38
N ALA A 140 21.92 3.81 -30.54
CA ALA A 140 20.43 3.79 -30.48
C ALA A 140 19.86 3.65 -29.07
N THR A 141 20.63 3.08 -28.12
CA THR A 141 20.18 2.84 -26.74
C THR A 141 20.94 3.64 -25.68
N GLY A 142 22.04 4.29 -26.06
CA GLY A 142 22.87 5.14 -25.19
C GLY A 142 22.38 6.56 -25.03
N GLY A 143 21.35 6.91 -25.72
CA GLY A 143 20.63 8.18 -25.54
C GLY A 143 19.86 8.16 -24.23
N PHE A 144 20.61 8.32 -23.15
CA PHE A 144 20.07 8.60 -21.91
C PHE A 144 19.10 9.60 -21.91
N SER A 145 18.12 9.17 -21.39
CA SER A 145 16.95 9.84 -20.88
C SER A 145 17.22 11.15 -20.17
N LEU A 146 17.66 12.09 -20.92
CA LEU A 146 17.11 13.44 -20.95
C LEU A 146 15.60 13.37 -21.33
N ILE A 147 15.12 12.16 -21.67
CA ILE A 147 13.76 11.95 -22.18
C ILE A 147 12.66 12.33 -21.19
N PRO A 148 12.69 12.12 -19.87
CA PRO A 148 11.64 12.65 -19.00
C PRO A 148 11.76 14.16 -18.80
N PHE A 149 12.99 14.70 -18.75
CA PHE A 149 13.21 16.14 -18.70
C PHE A 149 12.84 16.80 -20.05
N LEU A 150 13.16 16.16 -21.17
CA LEU A 150 12.73 16.58 -22.50
C LEU A 150 11.23 16.37 -22.72
N LEU A 151 10.62 15.30 -22.23
CA LEU A 151 9.17 15.09 -22.33
C LEU A 151 8.39 16.07 -21.44
N GLY A 152 8.90 16.47 -20.31
CA GLY A 152 8.32 17.56 -19.51
C GLY A 152 8.34 18.91 -20.24
N LYS A 153 9.43 19.24 -20.91
CA LYS A 153 9.56 20.49 -21.71
C LYS A 153 9.06 20.39 -23.17
N LEU A 154 9.01 19.18 -23.75
CA LEU A 154 8.43 18.94 -25.09
C LEU A 154 6.92 19.16 -25.14
N ARG A 155 6.27 19.30 -24.00
CA ARG A 155 4.86 19.70 -23.93
C ARG A 155 4.67 21.19 -24.19
N GLU A 156 5.71 21.99 -24.09
CA GLU A 156 5.65 23.44 -24.27
C GLU A 156 6.34 24.00 -25.54
N ASN A 157 7.39 23.37 -26.14
CA ASN A 157 8.00 23.89 -27.37
C ASN A 157 8.72 22.80 -28.18
N LYS A 158 8.10 22.34 -29.27
CA LYS A 158 8.56 21.20 -30.09
C LYS A 158 9.79 21.41 -30.98
N ASP A 159 10.15 22.63 -31.34
CA ASP A 159 11.03 22.84 -32.52
C ASP A 159 12.47 23.31 -32.25
N THR A 160 12.83 23.66 -31.01
CA THR A 160 14.13 24.31 -30.74
C THR A 160 15.17 23.45 -30.00
N LEU A 161 14.83 22.28 -29.54
CA LEU A 161 15.70 21.47 -28.67
C LEU A 161 16.43 20.32 -29.38
N VAL A 162 15.88 19.82 -30.48
CA VAL A 162 16.50 18.74 -31.25
C VAL A 162 17.78 19.24 -31.94
N GLU A 163 17.80 20.47 -32.41
CA GLU A 163 18.95 21.09 -33.09
C GLU A 163 20.18 21.34 -32.20
N LYS A 164 19.96 21.54 -30.88
CA LYS A 164 21.07 21.83 -29.92
C LYS A 164 21.76 20.57 -29.37
N VAL A 165 21.14 19.41 -29.45
CA VAL A 165 21.71 18.14 -28.95
C VAL A 165 22.42 17.35 -30.04
N THR A 166 22.10 17.62 -31.32
CA THR A 166 22.71 17.01 -32.49
C THR A 166 23.82 17.84 -33.16
N GLY A 167 24.20 18.98 -32.59
CA GLY A 167 25.26 19.83 -33.12
C GLY A 167 26.68 19.37 -32.80
N GLU A 168 27.66 19.90 -33.51
CA GLU A 168 29.11 19.56 -33.40
C GLU A 168 29.68 19.57 -31.97
N GLU A 169 29.09 20.33 -31.04
CA GLU A 169 29.48 20.33 -29.61
C GLU A 169 29.02 19.05 -28.89
N GLY A 170 27.88 18.45 -29.28
CA GLY A 170 27.40 17.18 -28.77
C GLY A 170 28.25 16.01 -29.26
N GLU A 171 28.67 16.04 -30.53
CA GLU A 171 29.55 15.02 -31.12
C GLU A 171 30.97 15.07 -30.53
N LYS A 172 31.54 16.24 -30.34
CA LYS A 172 32.86 16.40 -29.68
C LYS A 172 32.81 15.92 -28.21
N PHE A 173 31.74 16.20 -27.51
CA PHE A 173 31.55 15.71 -26.13
C PHE A 173 31.46 14.18 -26.05
N ILE A 174 30.84 13.55 -27.03
CA ILE A 174 30.76 12.07 -27.16
C ILE A 174 32.12 11.47 -27.57
N GLU A 175 32.84 12.10 -28.49
CA GLU A 175 34.17 11.65 -28.91
C GLU A 175 35.22 11.71 -27.78
N ASP A 176 35.21 12.74 -26.95
CA ASP A 176 36.11 12.84 -25.79
C ASP A 176 35.85 11.79 -24.73
N ILE A 177 34.58 11.35 -24.60
CA ILE A 177 34.18 10.28 -23.68
C ILE A 177 34.63 8.88 -24.20
N LEU A 178 34.57 8.68 -25.51
CA LEU A 178 34.95 7.39 -26.15
C LEU A 178 36.47 7.18 -26.22
N LYS A 179 37.26 8.23 -26.13
CA LYS A 179 38.74 8.16 -26.17
C LYS A 179 39.38 7.76 -24.83
N THR A 180 38.62 7.68 -23.75
CA THR A 180 39.14 7.23 -22.43
C THR A 180 38.96 5.70 -22.30
N ASN A 181 40.06 4.99 -22.39
CA ASN A 181 40.14 3.52 -22.33
C ASN A 181 39.71 3.03 -20.91
N PRO A 182 38.79 2.06 -20.75
CA PRO A 182 38.38 1.54 -19.46
C PRO A 182 39.35 0.42 -19.01
N ALA A 183 40.47 0.79 -18.42
CA ALA A 183 41.36 -0.17 -17.78
C ALA A 183 41.28 0.05 -16.24
N GLU A 184 40.84 -1.00 -15.56
CA GLU A 184 40.77 -1.27 -14.11
C GLU A 184 39.70 -0.53 -13.29
N PRO A 185 39.01 -1.26 -12.37
CA PRO A 185 38.04 -0.66 -11.44
C PRO A 185 38.80 0.12 -10.36
N ASP A 186 38.90 1.42 -10.52
CA ASP A 186 39.61 2.31 -9.62
C ASP A 186 38.65 2.91 -8.59
N TYR A 187 38.96 2.71 -7.30
CA TYR A 187 38.29 3.40 -6.16
C TYR A 187 38.41 4.92 -6.25
N SER A 188 39.22 5.47 -7.16
CA SER A 188 39.32 6.89 -7.47
C SER A 188 37.98 7.47 -7.93
N SER A 189 37.15 6.73 -8.66
CA SER A 189 35.91 7.22 -9.26
C SER A 189 34.84 7.60 -8.22
N VAL A 190 34.74 6.86 -7.09
CA VAL A 190 33.83 7.20 -5.98
C VAL A 190 34.33 8.44 -5.26
N ARG A 191 35.63 8.55 -5.06
CA ARG A 191 36.26 9.71 -4.44
C ARG A 191 36.10 10.95 -5.33
N GLU A 192 36.37 10.83 -6.62
CA GLU A 192 36.20 11.89 -7.60
C GLU A 192 34.74 12.39 -7.67
N PHE A 193 33.77 11.46 -7.57
CA PHE A 193 32.36 11.80 -7.50
C PHE A 193 32.07 12.64 -6.26
N ARG A 194 32.52 12.21 -5.07
CA ARG A 194 32.27 12.92 -3.81
C ARG A 194 32.93 14.29 -3.80
N GLU A 195 34.18 14.37 -4.22
CA GLU A 195 34.91 15.64 -4.33
C GLU A 195 34.22 16.59 -5.32
N GLY A 196 33.83 16.08 -6.51
CA GLY A 196 33.13 16.87 -7.52
C GLY A 196 31.75 17.32 -7.04
N PHE A 197 31.03 16.48 -6.30
CA PHE A 197 29.73 16.84 -5.77
C PHE A 197 29.83 17.84 -4.60
N SER A 198 30.84 17.73 -3.75
CA SER A 198 31.15 18.72 -2.72
C SER A 198 31.48 20.10 -3.34
N GLU A 199 32.35 20.13 -4.37
CA GLU A 199 32.63 21.35 -5.13
C GLU A 199 31.38 21.95 -5.79
N LEU A 200 30.45 21.09 -6.23
CA LEU A 200 29.18 21.50 -6.82
C LEU A 200 28.27 22.17 -5.79
N ILE A 201 28.15 21.61 -4.59
CA ILE A 201 27.38 22.21 -3.50
C ILE A 201 28.01 23.56 -3.09
N GLU A 202 29.31 23.60 -2.93
CA GLU A 202 30.02 24.86 -2.60
C GLU A 202 29.78 25.96 -3.64
N ALA A 203 29.78 25.59 -4.93
CA ALA A 203 29.52 26.52 -6.02
C ALA A 203 28.12 27.14 -5.97
N THR A 204 27.16 26.53 -5.29
CA THR A 204 25.81 27.11 -5.08
C THR A 204 25.80 28.29 -4.12
N GLY A 205 26.81 28.43 -3.27
CA GLY A 205 26.85 29.41 -2.19
C GLY A 205 25.88 29.17 -1.05
N LYS A 206 25.19 28.00 -1.04
CA LYS A 206 24.23 27.62 0.01
C LYS A 206 24.95 26.89 1.15
N LYS A 207 24.36 26.94 2.36
CA LYS A 207 24.90 26.24 3.52
C LYS A 207 24.62 24.74 3.46
N ARG A 208 23.45 24.35 2.88
CA ARG A 208 23.05 22.95 2.87
C ARG A 208 22.21 22.55 1.66
N LEU A 209 22.32 21.27 1.32
CA LEU A 209 21.46 20.56 0.38
C LEU A 209 20.62 19.55 1.14
N VAL A 210 19.30 19.64 1.02
CA VAL A 210 18.35 18.66 1.58
C VAL A 210 17.73 17.86 0.44
N VAL A 211 17.88 16.54 0.49
CA VAL A 211 17.28 15.61 -0.49
C VAL A 211 16.18 14.82 0.20
N LEU A 212 14.94 15.02 -0.22
CA LEU A 212 13.76 14.30 0.25
C LEU A 212 13.48 13.16 -0.70
N ILE A 213 13.52 11.93 -0.21
CA ILE A 213 13.32 10.70 -1.01
C ILE A 213 12.05 10.02 -0.53
N ASP A 214 11.10 9.84 -1.46
CA ASP A 214 9.80 9.23 -1.19
C ASP A 214 9.56 7.99 -2.05
N ASP A 215 8.57 7.17 -1.67
CA ASP A 215 8.04 6.04 -2.43
C ASP A 215 9.08 4.98 -2.86
N LEU A 216 10.20 4.85 -2.13
CA LEU A 216 11.18 3.78 -2.38
C LEU A 216 10.58 2.38 -2.15
N ASP A 217 9.66 2.27 -1.20
CA ASP A 217 8.97 1.03 -0.85
C ASP A 217 7.96 0.54 -1.91
N ARG A 218 7.74 1.32 -2.97
CA ARG A 218 6.96 0.91 -4.16
C ARG A 218 7.81 0.29 -5.26
N CYS A 219 9.12 0.38 -5.13
CA CYS A 219 10.04 -0.17 -6.12
C CYS A 219 10.24 -1.68 -5.93
N SER A 220 10.70 -2.36 -6.98
CA SER A 220 11.15 -3.75 -6.87
C SER A 220 12.33 -3.89 -5.90
N PRO A 221 12.50 -5.03 -5.24
CA PRO A 221 13.56 -5.24 -4.24
C PRO A 221 14.95 -4.85 -4.73
N LYS A 222 15.26 -5.20 -5.98
CA LYS A 222 16.54 -4.85 -6.62
C LYS A 222 16.73 -3.33 -6.73
N ARG A 223 15.67 -2.60 -7.12
CA ARG A 223 15.70 -1.13 -7.25
C ARG A 223 15.82 -0.43 -5.92
N ILE A 224 15.13 -0.94 -4.91
CA ILE A 224 15.28 -0.43 -3.53
C ILE A 224 16.75 -0.45 -3.13
N VAL A 225 17.40 -1.61 -3.28
CA VAL A 225 18.82 -1.78 -2.90
C VAL A 225 19.73 -0.89 -3.75
N GLU A 226 19.52 -0.80 -5.06
CA GLU A 226 20.30 0.07 -5.95
C GLU A 226 20.19 1.55 -5.56
N ASN A 227 19.01 2.03 -5.19
CA ASN A 227 18.80 3.40 -4.70
C ASN A 227 19.49 3.63 -3.35
N LEU A 228 19.38 2.68 -2.41
CA LEU A 228 20.09 2.76 -1.12
C LEU A 228 21.61 2.78 -1.29
N GLU A 229 22.15 1.99 -2.21
CA GLU A 229 23.57 2.02 -2.57
C GLU A 229 24.00 3.35 -3.19
N ALA A 230 23.13 3.98 -3.99
CA ALA A 230 23.39 5.32 -4.52
C ALA A 230 23.45 6.36 -3.40
N ILE A 231 22.47 6.34 -2.50
CA ILE A 231 22.42 7.25 -1.33
C ILE A 231 23.70 7.13 -0.50
N LYS A 232 24.21 5.90 -0.31
CA LYS A 232 25.45 5.64 0.42
C LYS A 232 26.67 6.39 -0.16
N LEU A 233 26.67 6.70 -1.45
CA LEU A 233 27.75 7.47 -2.06
C LEU A 233 27.77 8.93 -1.60
N PHE A 234 26.62 9.49 -1.24
CA PHE A 234 26.47 10.85 -0.75
C PHE A 234 26.70 11.01 0.77
N LEU A 235 26.68 9.90 1.55
CA LEU A 235 26.71 9.95 3.02
C LEU A 235 27.91 10.68 3.63
N ASN A 236 29.00 10.84 2.90
CA ASN A 236 30.20 11.53 3.35
C ASN A 236 30.45 12.82 2.57
N VAL A 237 29.42 13.38 1.96
CA VAL A 237 29.51 14.69 1.30
C VAL A 237 29.02 15.76 2.27
N ASP A 238 29.88 16.67 2.64
CA ASP A 238 29.59 17.75 3.58
C ASP A 238 28.35 18.55 3.14
N LYS A 239 27.68 19.16 4.10
CA LYS A 239 26.50 20.02 3.86
C LYS A 239 25.30 19.32 3.24
N THR A 240 25.21 17.97 3.32
CA THR A 240 24.07 17.22 2.80
C THR A 240 23.19 16.65 3.90
N ALA A 241 21.88 16.69 3.70
CA ALA A 241 20.90 15.98 4.50
C ALA A 241 19.99 15.15 3.60
N PHE A 242 19.83 13.87 3.90
CA PHE A 242 18.91 12.98 3.22
C PHE A 242 17.76 12.61 4.15
N VAL A 243 16.52 12.78 3.70
CA VAL A 243 15.33 12.28 4.42
C VAL A 243 14.67 11.21 3.56
N ILE A 244 14.72 9.98 4.03
CA ILE A 244 14.21 8.81 3.31
C ILE A 244 12.90 8.38 3.96
N ALA A 245 11.78 8.55 3.23
CA ALA A 245 10.46 8.11 3.67
C ALA A 245 10.13 6.76 3.05
N ALA A 246 9.92 5.74 3.88
CA ALA A 246 9.63 4.39 3.41
C ALA A 246 8.98 3.51 4.49
N ASP A 247 8.45 2.36 4.08
CA ASP A 247 8.09 1.28 4.99
C ASP A 247 9.35 0.46 5.34
N LYS A 248 9.70 0.44 6.64
CA LYS A 248 10.91 -0.23 7.12
C LYS A 248 10.90 -1.73 6.84
N ALA A 249 9.74 -2.37 6.95
CA ALA A 249 9.63 -3.82 6.72
C ALA A 249 9.88 -4.15 5.24
N ILE A 250 9.27 -3.40 4.31
CA ILE A 250 9.46 -3.59 2.86
C ILE A 250 10.92 -3.39 2.47
N ILE A 251 11.57 -2.35 2.98
CA ILE A 251 12.99 -2.09 2.71
C ILE A 251 13.88 -3.22 3.25
N THR A 252 13.61 -3.68 4.49
CA THR A 252 14.35 -4.78 5.10
C THR A 252 14.21 -6.07 4.31
N ASP A 253 12.97 -6.38 3.88
CA ASP A 253 12.68 -7.56 3.05
C ASP A 253 13.31 -7.45 1.66
N ALA A 254 13.37 -6.27 1.07
CA ALA A 254 14.04 -6.03 -0.20
C ALA A 254 15.56 -6.30 -0.11
N VAL A 255 16.21 -5.76 0.93
CA VAL A 255 17.64 -6.01 1.20
C VAL A 255 17.87 -7.52 1.40
N TYR A 256 17.01 -8.16 2.21
CA TYR A 256 17.03 -9.60 2.40
C TYR A 256 16.93 -10.36 1.08
N SER A 257 15.93 -10.06 0.25
CA SER A 257 15.68 -10.74 -1.03
C SER A 257 16.88 -10.67 -1.98
N VAL A 258 17.53 -9.51 -2.08
CA VAL A 258 18.66 -9.31 -3.00
C VAL A 258 19.94 -10.02 -2.52
N TYR A 259 20.21 -9.99 -1.22
CA TYR A 259 21.45 -10.56 -0.68
C TYR A 259 21.35 -12.04 -0.30
N THR A 260 20.14 -12.62 -0.17
CA THR A 260 19.98 -14.06 0.15
C THR A 260 20.52 -14.99 -0.90
N THR A 261 20.48 -14.60 -2.16
CA THR A 261 21.06 -15.38 -3.28
C THR A 261 22.56 -15.61 -3.10
N SER A 262 23.25 -14.72 -2.36
CA SER A 262 24.71 -14.76 -2.15
C SER A 262 25.13 -15.42 -0.81
N LEU A 263 24.18 -15.71 0.10
CA LEU A 263 24.51 -16.01 1.50
C LEU A 263 24.38 -17.48 1.93
N GLY A 264 24.06 -18.40 1.02
CA GLY A 264 24.04 -19.85 1.30
C GLY A 264 23.10 -20.27 2.46
N ASN A 265 23.54 -21.21 3.27
CA ASN A 265 22.73 -21.92 4.29
C ASN A 265 22.51 -21.18 5.63
N ARG A 266 22.33 -19.87 5.67
CA ARG A 266 22.00 -19.13 6.89
C ARG A 266 20.55 -19.33 7.30
N THR A 267 20.27 -19.23 8.63
CA THR A 267 18.91 -19.30 9.17
C THR A 267 18.06 -18.09 8.78
N LEU A 268 16.73 -18.21 8.91
CA LEU A 268 15.78 -17.13 8.58
C LEU A 268 15.99 -15.88 9.48
N GLU A 269 16.40 -16.10 10.73
CA GLU A 269 16.69 -15.02 11.70
C GLU A 269 17.98 -14.27 11.35
N GLU A 270 19.07 -14.99 11.08
CA GLU A 270 20.35 -14.40 10.62
C GLU A 270 20.21 -13.57 9.33
N LYS A 271 19.24 -13.94 8.50
CA LYS A 271 18.95 -13.25 7.25
C LYS A 271 18.15 -11.97 7.46
N LYS A 272 17.19 -11.97 8.42
CA LYS A 272 16.43 -10.76 8.82
C LYS A 272 17.32 -9.73 9.51
N ASP A 273 18.26 -10.19 10.30
CA ASP A 273 19.25 -9.32 10.95
C ASP A 273 20.10 -8.56 9.94
N LEU A 274 20.46 -9.20 8.81
CA LEU A 274 21.23 -8.55 7.76
C LEU A 274 20.54 -7.30 7.19
N GLY A 275 19.25 -7.38 6.93
CA GLY A 275 18.49 -6.24 6.41
C GLY A 275 18.44 -5.07 7.39
N ARG A 276 18.29 -5.39 8.68
CA ARG A 276 18.33 -4.42 9.78
C ARG A 276 19.71 -3.78 9.91
N ASP A 277 20.76 -4.58 9.97
CA ASP A 277 22.16 -4.10 10.06
C ASP A 277 22.55 -3.23 8.88
N TYR A 278 22.03 -3.55 7.68
CA TYR A 278 22.25 -2.74 6.48
C TYR A 278 21.64 -1.35 6.63
N LEU A 279 20.39 -1.29 7.10
CA LEU A 279 19.70 -0.02 7.31
C LEU A 279 20.35 0.79 8.45
N GLU A 280 20.78 0.17 9.55
CA GLU A 280 21.47 0.84 10.65
C GLU A 280 22.79 1.49 10.23
N LYS A 281 23.48 0.91 9.25
CA LYS A 281 24.70 1.51 8.67
C LYS A 281 24.42 2.66 7.71
N LEU A 282 23.23 2.70 7.12
CA LEU A 282 22.84 3.72 6.15
C LEU A 282 22.12 4.90 6.82
N ILE A 283 21.22 4.60 7.74
CA ILE A 283 20.34 5.56 8.41
C ILE A 283 20.92 5.93 9.77
N GLN A 284 21.41 7.16 9.90
CA GLN A 284 21.99 7.66 11.14
C GLN A 284 20.92 8.00 12.18
N VAL A 285 19.78 8.53 11.72
CA VAL A 285 18.66 8.92 12.58
C VAL A 285 17.39 8.20 12.12
N PRO A 286 17.10 6.99 12.64
CA PRO A 286 15.86 6.29 12.35
C PRO A 286 14.71 6.88 13.17
N TYR A 287 13.64 7.28 12.53
CA TYR A 287 12.42 7.76 13.16
C TYR A 287 11.20 7.01 12.63
N SER A 288 10.49 6.35 13.51
CA SER A 288 9.25 5.65 13.17
C SER A 288 8.06 6.55 13.48
N LEU A 289 7.28 6.88 12.45
CA LEU A 289 6.05 7.64 12.58
C LEU A 289 5.04 6.79 13.38
N PRO A 290 4.54 7.27 14.52
CA PRO A 290 3.56 6.53 15.29
C PRO A 290 2.24 6.43 14.50
N ARG A 291 1.51 5.35 14.76
CA ARG A 291 0.11 5.22 14.33
C ARG A 291 -0.75 6.20 15.11
N LEU A 292 -1.84 6.67 14.52
CA LEU A 292 -2.75 7.57 15.22
C LEU A 292 -3.34 6.89 16.45
N SER A 293 -3.26 7.57 17.57
CA SER A 293 -3.98 7.23 18.81
C SER A 293 -5.49 7.40 18.62
N THR A 294 -6.28 6.84 19.52
CA THR A 294 -7.75 7.03 19.55
C THR A 294 -8.14 8.51 19.48
N MET A 295 -7.45 9.36 20.23
CA MET A 295 -7.70 10.79 20.27
C MET A 295 -7.40 11.49 18.94
N GLU A 296 -6.30 11.10 18.28
CA GLU A 296 -5.94 11.63 16.96
C GLU A 296 -6.89 11.12 15.89
N VAL A 297 -7.38 9.89 15.99
CA VAL A 297 -8.39 9.34 15.08
C VAL A 297 -9.70 10.12 15.17
N GLU A 298 -10.19 10.42 16.37
CA GLU A 298 -11.38 11.24 16.57
C GLU A 298 -11.20 12.64 15.97
N THR A 299 -10.10 13.30 16.30
CA THR A 299 -9.75 14.62 15.74
C THR A 299 -9.71 14.56 14.20
N TYR A 300 -9.07 13.54 13.65
CA TYR A 300 -8.93 13.38 12.21
C TYR A 300 -10.27 13.20 11.50
N ILE A 301 -11.15 12.36 12.04
CA ILE A 301 -12.50 12.16 11.51
C ILE A 301 -13.26 13.49 11.52
N ASN A 302 -13.25 14.22 12.62
CA ASN A 302 -13.92 15.51 12.75
C ASN A 302 -13.37 16.52 11.71
N MET A 303 -12.06 16.60 11.53
CA MET A 303 -11.44 17.46 10.51
C MET A 303 -11.84 17.06 9.09
N LEU A 304 -11.92 15.75 8.78
CA LEU A 304 -12.37 15.27 7.49
C LEU A 304 -13.85 15.61 7.23
N LEU A 305 -14.73 15.45 8.22
CA LEU A 305 -16.13 15.83 8.11
C LEU A 305 -16.29 17.34 7.87
N CYS A 306 -15.54 18.16 8.59
CA CYS A 306 -15.52 19.61 8.37
C CYS A 306 -15.03 19.95 6.95
N LYS A 307 -13.95 19.31 6.48
CA LYS A 307 -13.44 19.55 5.12
C LYS A 307 -14.46 19.22 4.02
N SER A 308 -15.31 18.23 4.24
CA SER A 308 -16.33 17.86 3.24
C SER A 308 -17.51 18.83 3.17
N CYS A 309 -17.74 19.60 4.25
CA CYS A 309 -18.92 20.47 4.37
C CYS A 309 -18.60 21.97 4.31
N LEU A 310 -17.39 22.37 4.73
CA LEU A 310 -16.97 23.78 4.75
C LEU A 310 -16.39 24.21 3.39
N LYS A 311 -16.51 25.50 3.09
CA LYS A 311 -15.75 26.12 1.98
C LYS A 311 -14.27 26.13 2.31
N GLU A 312 -13.41 26.12 1.30
CA GLU A 312 -11.96 26.04 1.46
C GLU A 312 -11.41 27.14 2.42
N SER A 313 -11.91 28.38 2.32
CA SER A 313 -11.46 29.47 3.19
C SER A 313 -11.86 29.28 4.66
N GLU A 314 -13.08 28.76 4.91
CA GLU A 314 -13.59 28.48 6.26
C GLU A 314 -12.84 27.29 6.88
N PHE A 315 -12.58 26.29 6.07
CA PHE A 315 -11.80 25.13 6.50
C PHE A 315 -10.35 25.52 6.81
N GLU A 316 -9.75 26.41 6.04
CA GLU A 316 -8.38 26.88 6.31
C GLU A 316 -8.31 27.68 7.62
N GLU A 317 -9.31 28.49 7.94
CA GLU A 317 -9.41 29.16 9.24
C GLU A 317 -9.49 28.15 10.39
N LEU A 318 -10.32 27.10 10.24
CA LEU A 318 -10.43 26.01 11.21
C LEU A 318 -9.10 25.25 11.37
N ARG A 319 -8.43 24.95 10.26
CA ARG A 319 -7.15 24.24 10.25
C ARG A 319 -6.04 25.01 10.98
N LEU A 320 -5.99 26.32 10.82
CA LEU A 320 -5.04 27.15 11.57
C LEU A 320 -5.34 27.12 13.07
N LYS A 321 -6.62 27.16 13.48
CA LYS A 321 -7.00 27.00 14.89
C LYS A 321 -6.62 25.63 15.45
N PHE A 322 -6.76 24.58 14.65
CA PHE A 322 -6.29 23.25 15.03
C PHE A 322 -4.77 23.22 15.23
N GLN A 323 -3.98 23.82 14.34
CA GLN A 323 -2.52 23.90 14.50
C GLN A 323 -2.10 24.67 15.75
N ASP A 324 -2.75 25.78 16.04
CA ASP A 324 -2.55 26.55 17.27
C ASP A 324 -2.86 25.69 18.51
N PHE A 325 -3.98 24.96 18.46
CA PHE A 325 -4.42 24.10 19.55
C PHE A 325 -3.39 22.98 19.82
N ILE A 326 -2.95 22.25 18.80
CA ILE A 326 -1.96 21.15 18.94
C ILE A 326 -0.62 21.67 19.43
N THR A 327 -0.21 22.84 19.00
CA THR A 327 1.05 23.46 19.45
C THR A 327 1.02 23.77 20.95
N GLN A 328 -0.14 24.18 21.48
CA GLN A 328 -0.32 24.51 22.88
C GLN A 328 -0.69 23.30 23.76
N ASN A 329 -1.35 22.29 23.17
CA ASN A 329 -1.94 21.14 23.87
C ASN A 329 -1.51 19.83 23.19
N LYS A 330 -0.27 19.41 23.39
CA LYS A 330 0.36 18.24 22.69
C LYS A 330 -0.43 16.92 22.81
N ASN A 331 -1.22 16.74 23.86
CA ASN A 331 -2.03 15.55 24.13
C ASN A 331 -3.53 15.87 24.14
N GLY A 332 -3.95 16.99 23.58
CA GLY A 332 -5.35 17.42 23.57
C GLY A 332 -6.11 16.85 22.39
N ILE A 333 -7.37 16.50 22.62
CA ILE A 333 -8.33 16.16 21.57
C ILE A 333 -8.92 17.45 21.03
N PHE A 334 -8.92 17.62 19.71
CA PHE A 334 -9.67 18.67 19.02
C PHE A 334 -11.02 18.08 18.60
N ASP A 335 -11.89 17.88 19.61
CA ASP A 335 -13.18 17.24 19.50
C ASP A 335 -14.26 18.16 18.91
N TRP A 336 -15.46 17.63 18.75
CA TRP A 336 -16.58 18.38 18.21
C TRP A 336 -16.99 19.57 19.10
N GLU A 337 -16.82 19.48 20.41
CA GLU A 337 -17.14 20.58 21.34
C GLU A 337 -16.25 21.80 21.08
N LYS A 338 -15.00 21.60 20.71
CA LYS A 338 -14.05 22.67 20.35
C LYS A 338 -14.23 23.16 18.92
N ILE A 339 -14.62 22.28 18.02
CA ILE A 339 -14.81 22.61 16.59
C ILE A 339 -16.11 23.36 16.35
N SER A 340 -17.23 22.91 16.94
CA SER A 340 -18.55 23.43 16.62
C SER A 340 -18.72 24.95 16.86
N PRO A 341 -18.11 25.59 17.90
CA PRO A 341 -18.19 27.04 18.06
C PRO A 341 -17.46 27.82 16.96
N LEU A 342 -16.51 27.21 16.26
CA LEU A 342 -15.74 27.85 15.19
C LEU A 342 -16.48 27.85 13.84
N ILE A 343 -17.51 27.01 13.69
CA ILE A 343 -18.34 26.94 12.49
C ILE A 343 -19.49 27.95 12.63
N LYS A 344 -19.57 28.91 11.71
CA LYS A 344 -20.55 30.00 11.73
C LYS A 344 -21.94 29.60 11.19
N ASN A 345 -21.99 28.57 10.33
CA ASN A 345 -23.21 28.13 9.66
C ASN A 345 -23.87 26.99 10.44
N ASP A 346 -25.06 27.23 10.99
CA ASP A 346 -25.81 26.26 11.81
C ASP A 346 -26.32 25.06 10.97
N GLU A 347 -26.59 25.23 9.69
CA GLU A 347 -26.99 24.12 8.81
C GLU A 347 -25.83 23.12 8.66
N ILE A 348 -24.61 23.61 8.48
CA ILE A 348 -23.40 22.77 8.43
C ILE A 348 -23.16 22.08 9.77
N LYS A 349 -23.34 22.78 10.91
CA LYS A 349 -23.23 22.16 12.24
C LYS A 349 -24.22 21.01 12.39
N ASN A 350 -25.49 21.25 12.06
CA ASN A 350 -26.55 20.26 12.16
C ASN A 350 -26.30 19.04 11.26
N LYS A 351 -25.61 19.22 10.16
CA LYS A 351 -25.21 18.12 9.26
C LYS A 351 -24.08 17.28 9.83
N ILE A 352 -23.06 17.89 10.44
CA ILE A 352 -21.86 17.19 10.94
C ILE A 352 -22.10 16.59 12.32
N GLN A 353 -22.79 17.28 13.21
CA GLN A 353 -22.96 16.94 14.62
C GLN A 353 -23.41 15.50 14.89
N PRO A 354 -24.39 14.92 14.19
CA PRO A 354 -24.80 13.54 14.45
C PRO A 354 -23.73 12.52 14.14
N LEU A 355 -22.96 12.74 13.07
CA LEU A 355 -21.81 11.89 12.72
C LEU A 355 -20.68 12.03 13.75
N ALA A 356 -20.36 13.26 14.16
CA ALA A 356 -19.34 13.52 15.18
C ALA A 356 -19.72 12.89 16.53
N ASN A 357 -20.97 13.05 16.94
CA ASN A 357 -21.49 12.46 18.18
C ASN A 357 -21.51 10.93 18.16
N PHE A 358 -21.76 10.32 17.00
CA PHE A 358 -21.68 8.87 16.84
C PHE A 358 -20.24 8.38 16.86
N MET A 359 -19.32 9.08 16.17
CA MET A 359 -17.93 8.65 16.00
C MET A 359 -17.11 8.78 17.29
N ALA A 360 -17.36 9.80 18.13
CA ALA A 360 -16.58 10.05 19.33
C ALA A 360 -16.53 8.82 20.28
N PRO A 361 -17.66 8.21 20.71
CA PRO A 361 -17.63 7.06 21.61
C PRO A 361 -17.16 5.74 20.97
N VAL A 362 -17.01 5.68 19.64
CA VAL A 362 -16.55 4.49 18.92
C VAL A 362 -15.18 4.68 18.27
N SER A 363 -14.51 5.78 18.55
CA SER A 363 -13.19 6.11 18.00
C SER A 363 -12.10 5.11 18.39
N ASP A 364 -12.21 4.43 19.53
CA ASP A 364 -11.32 3.36 19.97
C ASP A 364 -11.45 2.10 19.09
N ILE A 365 -12.68 1.72 18.76
CA ILE A 365 -12.96 0.62 17.82
C ILE A 365 -12.41 0.96 16.42
N ILE A 366 -12.65 2.17 15.94
CA ILE A 366 -12.18 2.64 14.64
C ILE A 366 -10.65 2.67 14.62
N ALA A 367 -10.02 3.21 15.67
CA ALA A 367 -8.57 3.25 15.79
C ALA A 367 -7.94 1.84 15.76
N SER A 368 -8.52 0.89 16.50
CA SER A 368 -8.01 -0.49 16.56
C SER A 368 -8.26 -1.25 15.25
N SER A 369 -9.47 -1.18 14.68
CA SER A 369 -9.85 -1.93 13.47
C SER A 369 -9.18 -1.39 12.19
N MET A 370 -8.77 -0.12 12.20
CA MET A 370 -8.05 0.54 11.11
C MET A 370 -6.59 0.82 11.44
N GLU A 371 -6.10 0.21 12.54
CA GLU A 371 -4.70 0.30 12.96
C GLU A 371 -4.17 1.73 13.12
N GLY A 372 -5.03 2.70 13.40
CA GLY A 372 -4.67 4.12 13.42
C GLY A 372 -4.11 4.65 12.09
N ASN A 373 -4.46 4.03 10.97
CA ASN A 373 -3.95 4.39 9.65
C ASN A 373 -4.85 5.43 8.97
N PRO A 374 -4.35 6.65 8.68
CA PRO A 374 -5.14 7.73 8.08
C PRO A 374 -5.79 7.35 6.74
N ARG A 375 -5.11 6.56 5.91
CA ARG A 375 -5.61 6.11 4.61
C ARG A 375 -6.78 5.14 4.77
N LEU A 376 -6.68 4.20 5.71
CA LEU A 376 -7.76 3.25 5.98
C LEU A 376 -9.01 3.97 6.51
N ILE A 377 -8.82 4.98 7.39
CA ILE A 377 -9.91 5.82 7.89
C ILE A 377 -10.58 6.60 6.75
N LYS A 378 -9.82 7.24 5.86
CA LYS A 378 -10.39 7.92 4.67
C LYS A 378 -11.18 6.96 3.79
N ARG A 379 -10.64 5.77 3.52
CA ARG A 379 -11.31 4.75 2.70
C ARG A 379 -12.59 4.26 3.34
N PHE A 380 -12.59 4.08 4.65
CA PHE A 380 -13.79 3.73 5.40
C PHE A 380 -14.86 4.81 5.28
N LEU A 381 -14.51 6.08 5.49
CA LEU A 381 -15.45 7.20 5.35
C LEU A 381 -15.93 7.37 3.90
N ASN A 382 -15.08 7.17 2.90
CA ASN A 382 -15.49 7.17 1.50
C ASN A 382 -16.47 6.04 1.17
N ALA A 383 -16.24 4.85 1.72
CA ALA A 383 -17.18 3.73 1.57
C ALA A 383 -18.53 4.04 2.25
N TYR A 384 -18.49 4.67 3.43
CA TYR A 384 -19.70 5.12 4.12
C TYR A 384 -20.47 6.16 3.28
N GLU A 385 -19.79 7.17 2.76
CA GLU A 385 -20.42 8.19 1.91
C GLU A 385 -21.05 7.58 0.65
N LEU A 386 -20.34 6.65 -0.01
CA LEU A 386 -20.85 5.96 -1.19
C LEU A 386 -22.11 5.14 -0.87
N ARG A 387 -22.09 4.37 0.22
CA ARG A 387 -23.22 3.54 0.67
C ARG A 387 -24.39 4.42 1.16
N SER A 388 -24.11 5.53 1.82
CA SER A 388 -25.10 6.52 2.24
C SER A 388 -25.80 7.16 1.05
N ASN A 389 -25.05 7.52 -0.01
CA ASN A 389 -25.63 8.05 -1.26
C ASN A 389 -26.46 6.98 -1.99
N LEU A 390 -26.11 5.70 -1.89
CA LEU A 390 -26.91 4.62 -2.43
C LEU A 390 -28.27 4.51 -1.74
N LEU A 391 -28.33 4.65 -0.40
CA LEU A 391 -29.57 4.71 0.35
C LEU A 391 -30.43 5.92 -0.09
N GLU A 392 -29.80 7.08 -0.24
CA GLU A 392 -30.46 8.31 -0.68
C GLU A 392 -31.10 8.16 -2.07
N VAL A 393 -30.35 7.60 -3.04
CA VAL A 393 -30.89 7.28 -4.38
C VAL A 393 -32.03 6.27 -4.30
N GLY A 394 -32.02 5.36 -3.32
CA GLY A 394 -33.08 4.41 -3.03
C GLY A 394 -34.30 5.03 -2.31
N GLY A 395 -34.31 6.34 -2.04
CA GLY A 395 -35.40 7.04 -1.35
C GLY A 395 -35.36 6.95 0.17
N LEU A 396 -34.22 6.52 0.75
CA LEU A 396 -34.00 6.32 2.19
C LEU A 396 -32.97 7.35 2.70
N ASP A 397 -33.38 8.61 2.71
CA ASP A 397 -32.52 9.75 3.11
C ASP A 397 -32.73 10.18 4.58
N ASP A 398 -33.10 9.24 5.45
CA ASP A 398 -33.23 9.56 6.85
C ASP A 398 -31.90 9.34 7.60
N GLN A 399 -31.61 10.22 8.55
CA GLN A 399 -30.38 10.23 9.31
C GLN A 399 -30.20 9.00 10.20
N LYS A 400 -31.30 8.45 10.72
CA LYS A 400 -31.29 7.26 11.57
C LYS A 400 -30.75 6.05 10.78
N THR A 401 -31.27 5.83 9.59
CA THR A 401 -30.81 4.75 8.68
C THR A 401 -29.34 4.94 8.29
N LYS A 402 -28.90 6.18 7.99
CA LYS A 402 -27.49 6.46 7.68
C LYS A 402 -26.55 6.20 8.86
N LEU A 403 -26.95 6.52 10.09
CA LEU A 403 -26.15 6.22 11.29
C LEU A 403 -26.15 4.71 11.61
N ALA A 404 -27.27 4.00 11.40
CA ALA A 404 -27.33 2.56 11.53
C ALA A 404 -26.44 1.86 10.49
N LEU A 405 -26.39 2.35 9.26
CA LEU A 405 -25.44 1.89 8.24
C LEU A 405 -24.00 2.05 8.72
N LEU A 406 -23.66 3.21 9.29
CA LEU A 406 -22.33 3.47 9.83
C LEU A 406 -21.97 2.49 10.95
N LYS A 407 -22.91 2.26 11.89
CA LYS A 407 -22.79 1.26 12.97
C LYS A 407 -22.52 -0.14 12.42
N LEU A 408 -23.29 -0.56 11.42
CA LEU A 408 -23.11 -1.86 10.74
C LEU A 408 -21.74 -1.97 10.05
N MET A 409 -21.29 -0.89 9.40
CA MET A 409 -19.97 -0.84 8.75
C MET A 409 -18.80 -0.90 9.73
N VAL A 410 -18.94 -0.34 10.93
CA VAL A 410 -17.94 -0.48 12.00
C VAL A 410 -17.83 -1.93 12.42
N ILE A 411 -18.95 -2.65 12.58
CA ILE A 411 -18.96 -4.08 12.90
C ILE A 411 -18.33 -4.90 11.75
N GLU A 412 -18.75 -4.64 10.51
CA GLU A 412 -18.18 -5.29 9.30
C GLU A 412 -16.66 -5.18 9.26
N ARG A 413 -16.13 -4.03 9.63
CA ARG A 413 -14.68 -3.76 9.61
C ARG A 413 -13.95 -4.38 10.80
N THR A 414 -14.60 -4.46 11.95
CA THR A 414 -13.98 -4.92 13.20
C THR A 414 -13.96 -6.42 13.33
N ASP A 415 -15.09 -7.07 13.06
CA ASP A 415 -15.24 -8.53 13.15
C ASP A 415 -16.25 -9.06 12.13
N GLU A 416 -15.74 -9.70 11.09
CA GLU A 416 -16.54 -10.28 10.01
C GLU A 416 -17.50 -11.35 10.51
N LYS A 417 -17.15 -12.10 11.57
CA LYS A 417 -18.03 -13.15 12.12
C LYS A 417 -19.25 -12.56 12.79
N LEU A 418 -19.06 -11.48 13.55
CA LEU A 418 -20.17 -10.75 14.18
C LEU A 418 -21.09 -10.13 13.13
N PHE A 419 -20.52 -9.57 12.07
CA PHE A 419 -21.30 -9.08 10.93
C PHE A 419 -22.12 -10.19 10.26
N GLN A 420 -21.52 -11.36 10.02
CA GLN A 420 -22.21 -12.51 9.44
C GLN A 420 -23.30 -13.05 10.37
N GLN A 421 -23.10 -13.01 11.68
CA GLN A 421 -24.08 -13.41 12.66
C GLN A 421 -25.32 -12.50 12.61
N LEU A 422 -25.14 -11.18 12.58
CA LEU A 422 -26.24 -10.23 12.37
C LEU A 422 -26.98 -10.48 11.05
N TYR A 423 -26.24 -10.75 9.98
CA TYR A 423 -26.85 -11.09 8.69
C TYR A 423 -27.72 -12.35 8.78
N SER A 424 -27.20 -13.41 9.44
CA SER A 424 -27.93 -14.66 9.62
C SER A 424 -29.22 -14.46 10.43
N TRP A 425 -29.19 -13.68 11.49
CA TRP A 425 -30.37 -13.36 12.27
C TRP A 425 -31.42 -12.61 11.45
N GLN A 426 -31.00 -11.60 10.69
CA GLN A 426 -31.89 -10.87 9.80
C GLN A 426 -32.49 -11.76 8.70
N GLU A 427 -31.69 -12.68 8.10
CA GLU A 427 -32.15 -13.60 7.05
C GLU A 427 -33.18 -14.60 7.58
N ASN A 428 -33.01 -15.10 8.81
CA ASN A 428 -33.90 -16.03 9.49
C ASN A 428 -35.09 -15.35 10.17
N GLN A 429 -35.22 -14.04 10.06
CA GLN A 429 -36.24 -13.22 10.72
C GLN A 429 -36.24 -13.36 12.26
N ASP A 430 -35.04 -13.51 12.82
CA ASP A 430 -34.83 -13.63 14.28
C ASP A 430 -34.50 -12.26 14.88
N ASP A 431 -35.39 -11.28 14.64
CA ASP A 431 -35.22 -9.89 15.06
C ASP A 431 -35.15 -9.76 16.60
N ASN A 432 -35.74 -10.71 17.35
CA ASN A 432 -35.67 -10.75 18.81
C ASN A 432 -34.24 -10.89 19.34
N ARG A 433 -33.36 -11.60 18.63
CA ARG A 433 -31.94 -11.75 19.00
C ARG A 433 -31.16 -10.44 18.92
N ILE A 434 -31.47 -9.62 17.92
CA ILE A 434 -30.85 -8.29 17.77
C ILE A 434 -31.28 -7.38 18.90
N GLU A 435 -32.58 -7.35 19.23
CA GLU A 435 -33.12 -6.57 20.34
C GLU A 435 -32.57 -7.02 21.70
N GLU A 436 -32.45 -8.35 21.91
CA GLU A 436 -31.83 -8.94 23.09
C GLU A 436 -30.38 -8.46 23.25
N LEU A 437 -29.57 -8.55 22.17
CA LEU A 437 -28.18 -8.12 22.17
C LEU A 437 -28.04 -6.63 22.53
N GLU A 438 -28.90 -5.77 21.98
CA GLU A 438 -28.92 -4.34 22.28
C GLU A 438 -29.34 -4.02 23.71
N THR A 439 -30.23 -4.85 24.27
CA THR A 439 -30.67 -4.75 25.67
C THR A 439 -29.54 -5.15 26.60
N LEU A 440 -28.88 -6.27 26.33
CA LEU A 440 -27.72 -6.75 27.10
C LEU A 440 -26.55 -5.76 27.04
N ALA A 441 -26.35 -5.07 25.92
CA ALA A 441 -25.29 -4.09 25.77
C ALA A 441 -25.46 -2.86 26.68
N THR A 442 -26.68 -2.54 27.08
CA THR A 442 -26.98 -1.44 28.01
C THR A 442 -26.89 -1.83 29.48
N ASP A 443 -26.92 -3.13 29.81
CA ASP A 443 -26.78 -3.65 31.17
C ASP A 443 -25.32 -4.07 31.46
N GLY A 444 -24.63 -3.28 32.25
CA GLY A 444 -23.24 -3.52 32.65
C GLY A 444 -22.97 -4.86 33.37
N ASN A 445 -24.02 -5.50 33.94
CA ASN A 445 -23.93 -6.77 34.65
C ASN A 445 -24.51 -7.94 33.87
N ALA A 446 -24.97 -7.71 32.63
CA ALA A 446 -25.57 -8.74 31.81
C ALA A 446 -24.55 -9.86 31.48
N LYS A 447 -25.02 -11.12 31.54
CA LYS A 447 -24.26 -12.28 31.11
C LYS A 447 -24.69 -12.66 29.70
N TYR A 448 -23.72 -12.77 28.81
CA TYR A 448 -23.93 -13.21 27.44
C TYR A 448 -23.90 -14.73 27.36
N GLU A 449 -24.88 -15.32 26.70
CA GLU A 449 -24.90 -16.74 26.40
C GLU A 449 -23.75 -17.14 25.45
N ASP A 450 -23.42 -18.42 25.38
CA ASP A 450 -22.23 -18.91 24.63
C ASP A 450 -22.27 -18.56 23.13
N ASP A 451 -23.43 -18.48 22.52
CA ASP A 451 -23.63 -18.14 21.11
C ASP A 451 -23.43 -16.66 20.78
N ILE A 452 -23.59 -15.78 21.78
CA ILE A 452 -23.39 -14.31 21.66
C ILE A 452 -22.23 -13.80 22.50
N LYS A 453 -21.45 -14.69 23.11
CA LYS A 453 -20.32 -14.33 23.97
C LYS A 453 -19.24 -13.51 23.26
N ALA A 454 -19.09 -13.65 21.94
CA ALA A 454 -18.15 -12.86 21.16
C ALA A 454 -18.50 -11.34 21.12
N TRP A 455 -19.76 -10.98 21.42
CA TRP A 455 -20.22 -9.59 21.59
C TRP A 455 -19.87 -9.01 22.95
N ASP A 456 -19.47 -9.85 23.90
CA ASP A 456 -19.16 -9.44 25.28
C ASP A 456 -17.75 -8.84 25.39
N THR A 457 -17.50 -7.82 24.62
CA THR A 457 -16.29 -7.00 24.73
C THR A 457 -16.67 -5.54 24.99
N PRO A 458 -15.92 -4.80 25.82
CA PRO A 458 -16.28 -3.41 26.12
C PRO A 458 -16.51 -2.55 24.87
N PRO A 459 -15.69 -2.63 23.80
CA PRO A 459 -15.93 -1.86 22.58
C PRO A 459 -17.23 -2.26 21.86
N MET A 460 -17.55 -3.56 21.77
CA MET A 460 -18.78 -4.04 21.11
C MET A 460 -20.03 -3.69 21.93
N ARG A 461 -19.98 -3.83 23.25
CA ARG A 461 -21.07 -3.38 24.13
C ARG A 461 -21.34 -1.88 23.92
N ASN A 462 -20.28 -1.04 23.94
CA ASN A 462 -20.41 0.38 23.71
C ASN A 462 -21.03 0.69 22.33
N LEU A 463 -20.53 0.03 21.27
CA LEU A 463 -21.07 0.21 19.92
C LEU A 463 -22.56 -0.21 19.84
N MET A 464 -22.94 -1.36 20.39
CA MET A 464 -24.32 -1.85 20.33
C MET A 464 -25.27 -0.98 21.13
N ALA A 465 -24.83 -0.39 22.26
CA ALA A 465 -25.60 0.54 23.06
C ALA A 465 -25.84 1.90 22.37
N GLN A 466 -25.03 2.27 21.35
CA GLN A 466 -25.18 3.57 20.66
C GLN A 466 -26.46 3.65 19.83
N TYR A 467 -27.05 4.86 19.82
CA TYR A 467 -28.14 5.19 18.90
C TYR A 467 -27.61 5.34 17.45
N PRO A 468 -28.35 4.87 16.45
CA PRO A 468 -29.63 4.17 16.53
C PRO A 468 -29.50 2.71 16.90
N LYS A 469 -30.60 2.13 17.42
CA LYS A 469 -30.72 0.69 17.60
C LYS A 469 -31.03 0.02 16.27
N PHE A 470 -30.44 -1.16 16.02
CA PHE A 470 -30.73 -1.96 14.82
C PHE A 470 -32.16 -2.50 14.79
N SER A 471 -32.72 -2.80 15.99
CA SER A 471 -34.13 -3.20 16.15
C SER A 471 -35.13 -2.14 15.68
N GLU A 472 -34.69 -0.89 15.52
CA GLU A 472 -35.53 0.23 15.11
C GLU A 472 -35.40 0.60 13.63
N VAL A 473 -34.62 -0.14 12.82
CA VAL A 473 -34.34 0.13 11.41
C VAL A 473 -34.52 -1.13 10.57
N ASP A 474 -34.76 -0.96 9.27
CA ASP A 474 -34.81 -2.11 8.36
C ASP A 474 -33.41 -2.64 8.05
N MET A 475 -33.02 -3.70 8.75
CA MET A 475 -31.73 -4.36 8.58
C MET A 475 -31.52 -4.94 7.16
N LYS A 476 -32.60 -5.33 6.45
CA LYS A 476 -32.50 -5.83 5.06
C LYS A 476 -31.96 -4.72 4.14
N THR A 477 -32.44 -3.54 4.30
CA THR A 477 -31.98 -2.37 3.56
C THR A 477 -30.52 -2.03 3.86
N LEU A 478 -30.11 -2.10 5.14
CA LEU A 478 -28.71 -1.86 5.52
C LEU A 478 -27.77 -2.90 4.88
N PHE A 479 -28.12 -4.19 4.94
CA PHE A 479 -27.34 -5.25 4.30
C PHE A 479 -27.34 -5.15 2.78
N TRP A 480 -28.43 -4.66 2.17
CA TRP A 480 -28.47 -4.37 0.74
C TRP A 480 -27.44 -3.28 0.39
N ALA A 481 -27.39 -2.19 1.13
CA ALA A 481 -26.45 -1.10 0.91
C ALA A 481 -24.99 -1.53 1.11
N THR A 482 -24.71 -2.45 2.04
CA THR A 482 -23.35 -2.96 2.25
C THR A 482 -22.87 -3.85 1.10
N ARG A 483 -23.77 -4.55 0.38
CA ARG A 483 -23.42 -5.40 -0.77
C ARG A 483 -22.99 -4.63 -2.02
N ALA A 484 -23.49 -3.43 -2.22
CA ALA A 484 -23.34 -2.69 -3.48
C ALA A 484 -21.94 -2.11 -3.73
N THR A 485 -21.09 -2.01 -2.71
CA THR A 485 -19.73 -1.46 -2.84
C THR A 485 -18.67 -2.47 -3.23
N TYR A 486 -18.98 -3.76 -3.09
CA TYR A 486 -18.12 -4.83 -3.59
C TYR A 486 -18.67 -5.28 -4.93
N GLY A 487 -17.95 -5.01 -6.02
CA GLY A 487 -18.39 -5.31 -7.38
C GLY A 487 -18.90 -6.74 -7.56
N SER A 488 -19.65 -6.98 -8.61
CA SER A 488 -20.42 -8.20 -8.90
C SER A 488 -19.67 -9.55 -8.83
N SER A 489 -18.35 -9.53 -8.79
CA SER A 489 -17.52 -10.73 -8.54
C SER A 489 -17.49 -11.16 -7.07
N MET A 490 -17.95 -10.31 -6.13
CA MET A 490 -17.92 -10.61 -4.68
C MET A 490 -19.30 -10.92 -4.07
N THR A 491 -20.38 -10.90 -4.83
CA THR A 491 -21.73 -11.19 -4.31
C THR A 491 -21.93 -12.63 -3.76
N GLY A 492 -20.97 -13.53 -4.01
CA GLY A 492 -20.91 -14.84 -3.37
C GLY A 492 -19.79 -14.98 -2.33
N LEU A 493 -18.85 -14.01 -2.27
CA LEU A 493 -17.66 -14.06 -1.41
C LEU A 493 -17.80 -13.22 -0.13
N THR A 494 -18.74 -12.29 -0.07
CA THR A 494 -18.94 -11.41 1.09
C THR A 494 -19.43 -12.14 2.35
N LEU A 495 -20.01 -13.32 2.17
CA LEU A 495 -20.49 -14.18 3.26
C LEU A 495 -19.54 -15.35 3.56
N THR A 496 -18.41 -15.39 2.89
CA THR A 496 -17.44 -16.46 3.04
C THR A 496 -16.32 -16.03 3.98
N SER A 497 -15.97 -16.89 4.93
CA SER A 497 -14.89 -16.59 5.89
C SER A 497 -13.56 -16.28 5.20
N GLN A 498 -12.72 -15.49 5.85
CA GLN A 498 -11.37 -15.17 5.37
C GLN A 498 -10.57 -16.45 5.09
N ALA A 499 -10.73 -17.46 5.95
CA ALA A 499 -10.05 -18.74 5.80
C ALA A 499 -10.38 -19.44 4.47
N VAL A 500 -11.65 -19.42 4.05
CA VAL A 500 -12.08 -19.99 2.77
C VAL A 500 -11.55 -19.20 1.60
N ARG A 501 -11.58 -17.85 1.67
CA ARG A 501 -11.03 -16.96 0.64
C ARG A 501 -9.53 -17.17 0.44
N ASP A 502 -8.77 -17.24 1.53
CA ASP A 502 -7.32 -17.45 1.49
C ASP A 502 -6.96 -18.81 0.88
N ILE A 503 -7.72 -19.86 1.23
CA ILE A 503 -7.52 -21.18 0.64
C ILE A 503 -7.81 -21.16 -0.86
N LEU A 504 -8.94 -20.57 -1.29
CA LEU A 504 -9.31 -20.51 -2.70
C LEU A 504 -8.32 -19.66 -3.51
N THR A 505 -7.96 -18.46 -3.03
CA THR A 505 -7.01 -17.59 -3.72
C THR A 505 -5.65 -18.26 -3.88
N ALA A 506 -5.14 -18.87 -2.82
CA ALA A 506 -3.86 -19.56 -2.86
C ALA A 506 -3.90 -20.81 -3.77
N LEU A 507 -5.03 -21.53 -3.79
CA LEU A 507 -5.22 -22.75 -4.58
C LEU A 507 -5.14 -22.52 -6.10
N PHE A 508 -5.60 -21.34 -6.56
CA PHE A 508 -5.61 -21.00 -7.99
C PHE A 508 -4.44 -20.11 -8.42
N SER A 509 -3.41 -19.95 -7.57
CA SER A 509 -2.15 -19.30 -7.95
C SER A 509 -1.27 -20.21 -8.83
N ASP A 510 -0.40 -19.62 -9.66
CA ASP A 510 0.44 -20.33 -10.63
C ASP A 510 1.48 -21.30 -10.00
N ALA A 511 1.74 -21.18 -8.70
CA ALA A 511 2.79 -21.95 -8.00
C ALA A 511 2.27 -23.22 -7.31
N VAL A 512 1.00 -23.60 -7.46
CA VAL A 512 0.41 -24.72 -6.72
C VAL A 512 0.73 -26.06 -7.38
N THR A 513 1.30 -26.96 -6.57
CA THR A 513 1.62 -28.35 -6.96
C THR A 513 0.70 -29.34 -6.26
N ASP A 514 0.55 -30.57 -6.82
CA ASP A 514 -0.21 -31.65 -6.21
C ASP A 514 0.23 -31.95 -4.78
N ASN A 515 1.54 -31.93 -4.53
CA ASN A 515 2.11 -32.17 -3.20
C ASN A 515 1.70 -31.10 -2.19
N LEU A 516 1.62 -29.83 -2.63
CA LEU A 516 1.15 -28.73 -1.80
C LEU A 516 -0.34 -28.85 -1.49
N ILE A 517 -1.15 -29.29 -2.46
CA ILE A 517 -2.58 -29.54 -2.25
C ILE A 517 -2.77 -30.65 -1.23
N GLU A 518 -2.12 -31.81 -1.42
CA GLU A 518 -2.27 -32.98 -0.54
C GLU A 518 -1.82 -32.68 0.90
N ASN A 519 -0.65 -32.07 1.09
CA ASN A 519 -0.04 -31.93 2.41
C ASN A 519 -0.45 -30.67 3.18
N SER A 520 -0.85 -29.59 2.49
CA SER A 520 -1.18 -28.31 3.12
C SER A 520 -2.65 -27.95 2.99
N PHE A 521 -3.18 -27.90 1.77
CA PHE A 521 -4.55 -27.42 1.55
C PHE A 521 -5.60 -28.38 2.11
N ILE A 522 -5.41 -29.69 1.97
CA ILE A 522 -6.37 -30.67 2.50
C ILE A 522 -6.48 -30.58 4.03
N SER A 523 -5.38 -30.36 4.73
CA SER A 523 -5.39 -30.14 6.19
C SER A 523 -6.16 -28.87 6.57
N ARG A 524 -5.94 -27.78 5.82
CA ARG A 524 -6.66 -26.52 6.05
C ARG A 524 -8.16 -26.66 5.78
N ILE A 525 -8.56 -27.33 4.70
CA ILE A 525 -9.96 -27.60 4.35
C ILE A 525 -10.63 -28.45 5.44
N LYS A 526 -9.94 -29.47 5.95
CA LYS A 526 -10.44 -30.35 7.00
C LYS A 526 -10.73 -29.61 8.32
N ASN A 527 -9.95 -28.56 8.59
CA ASN A 527 -10.06 -27.76 9.81
C ASN A 527 -11.06 -26.59 9.69
N LEU A 528 -11.74 -26.41 8.55
CA LEU A 528 -12.83 -25.45 8.42
C LEU A 528 -14.01 -25.87 9.30
N ASN A 529 -14.72 -24.88 9.86
CA ASN A 529 -15.99 -25.13 10.54
C ASN A 529 -17.05 -25.61 9.54
N GLY A 530 -18.17 -26.18 10.02
CA GLY A 530 -19.18 -26.83 9.16
C GLY A 530 -19.79 -25.88 8.10
N GLY A 531 -19.99 -24.60 8.42
CA GLY A 531 -20.48 -23.58 7.48
C GLY A 531 -19.44 -23.27 6.41
N ASP A 532 -18.24 -22.91 6.82
CA ASP A 532 -17.12 -22.61 5.94
C ASP A 532 -16.74 -23.78 5.03
N TYR A 533 -16.84 -25.01 5.55
CA TYR A 533 -16.60 -26.23 4.79
C TYR A 533 -17.57 -26.35 3.60
N ASN A 534 -18.86 -26.14 3.83
CA ASN A 534 -19.88 -26.20 2.79
C ASN A 534 -19.72 -25.05 1.77
N ASP A 535 -19.41 -23.86 2.24
CA ASP A 535 -19.20 -22.68 1.38
C ASP A 535 -17.93 -22.82 0.54
N PHE A 536 -16.88 -23.42 1.08
CA PHE A 536 -15.69 -23.75 0.31
C PHE A 536 -16.03 -24.59 -0.94
N PHE A 537 -16.77 -25.69 -0.79
CA PHE A 537 -17.13 -26.53 -1.93
C PHE A 537 -18.08 -25.82 -2.90
N LYS A 538 -19.04 -25.02 -2.42
CA LYS A 538 -19.90 -24.21 -3.32
C LYS A 538 -19.10 -23.25 -4.19
N LEU A 539 -18.08 -22.60 -3.61
CA LEU A 539 -17.25 -21.63 -4.34
C LEU A 539 -16.24 -22.33 -5.24
N LEU A 540 -15.66 -23.45 -4.79
CA LEU A 540 -14.81 -24.30 -5.61
C LEU A 540 -15.57 -24.79 -6.84
N ASP A 541 -16.81 -25.24 -6.68
CA ASP A 541 -17.68 -25.66 -7.79
C ASP A 541 -17.90 -24.53 -8.80
N LYS A 542 -18.23 -23.31 -8.33
CA LYS A 542 -18.40 -22.14 -9.20
C LYS A 542 -17.11 -21.81 -9.96
N LYS A 543 -15.97 -21.90 -9.29
CA LYS A 543 -14.68 -21.61 -9.91
C LYS A 543 -14.33 -22.64 -10.99
N ILE A 544 -14.55 -23.94 -10.72
CA ILE A 544 -14.33 -25.00 -11.71
C ILE A 544 -15.30 -24.86 -12.88
N GLN A 545 -16.57 -24.52 -12.64
CA GLN A 545 -17.55 -24.28 -13.71
C GLN A 545 -17.19 -23.07 -14.59
N SER A 546 -16.58 -22.03 -14.03
CA SER A 546 -16.12 -20.85 -14.80
C SER A 546 -14.84 -21.11 -15.59
N GLU A 547 -13.99 -22.05 -15.12
CA GLU A 547 -12.70 -22.38 -15.72
C GLU A 547 -12.51 -23.93 -15.73
N PRO A 548 -13.31 -24.68 -16.51
CA PRO A 548 -13.36 -26.14 -16.41
C PRO A 548 -12.09 -26.84 -16.89
N THR A 549 -11.21 -26.16 -17.61
CA THR A 549 -9.92 -26.69 -18.05
C THR A 549 -8.83 -26.62 -16.99
N GLN A 550 -9.06 -25.95 -15.85
CA GLN A 550 -8.06 -25.74 -14.81
C GLN A 550 -7.97 -26.93 -13.85
N LYS A 551 -6.78 -27.52 -13.70
CA LYS A 551 -6.57 -28.78 -12.98
C LYS A 551 -6.71 -28.68 -11.46
N ASN A 552 -6.35 -27.53 -10.87
CA ASN A 552 -6.21 -27.41 -9.42
C ASN A 552 -7.50 -27.73 -8.65
N GLY A 553 -8.65 -27.29 -9.15
CA GLY A 553 -9.94 -27.60 -8.53
C GLY A 553 -10.24 -29.09 -8.49
N TYR A 554 -10.01 -29.80 -9.60
CA TYR A 554 -10.20 -31.26 -9.66
C TYR A 554 -9.19 -32.02 -8.78
N ASN A 555 -7.96 -31.51 -8.67
CA ASN A 555 -6.96 -32.06 -7.76
C ASN A 555 -7.41 -31.98 -6.30
N VAL A 556 -8.03 -30.88 -5.91
CA VAL A 556 -8.60 -30.75 -4.57
C VAL A 556 -9.67 -31.79 -4.33
N TYR A 557 -10.62 -31.93 -5.24
CA TYR A 557 -11.65 -32.96 -5.11
C TYR A 557 -11.05 -34.39 -5.03
N TYR A 558 -10.05 -34.68 -5.86
CA TYR A 558 -9.35 -35.95 -5.81
C TYR A 558 -8.75 -36.22 -4.41
N PHE A 559 -8.00 -35.27 -3.85
CA PHE A 559 -7.37 -35.45 -2.55
C PHE A 559 -8.39 -35.46 -1.39
N CYS A 560 -9.47 -34.67 -1.48
CA CYS A 560 -10.56 -34.71 -0.52
C CYS A 560 -11.26 -36.09 -0.51
N VAL A 561 -11.53 -36.65 -1.69
CA VAL A 561 -12.15 -38.00 -1.85
C VAL A 561 -11.17 -39.10 -1.42
N LYS A 562 -9.88 -38.96 -1.75
CA LYS A 562 -8.82 -39.89 -1.32
C LYS A 562 -8.71 -39.94 0.21
N GLY A 563 -8.81 -38.77 0.87
CA GLY A 563 -8.73 -38.60 2.31
C GLY A 563 -10.04 -38.79 3.07
N ASP A 564 -11.11 -39.30 2.42
CA ASP A 564 -12.44 -39.55 2.98
C ASP A 564 -13.06 -38.34 3.71
N LEU A 565 -12.86 -37.14 3.18
CA LEU A 565 -13.47 -35.92 3.75
C LEU A 565 -15.01 -36.00 3.62
N PRO A 566 -15.77 -35.50 4.62
CA PRO A 566 -17.22 -35.53 4.62
C PRO A 566 -17.82 -34.93 3.33
N ASN A 567 -18.80 -35.61 2.75
CA ASN A 567 -19.54 -35.20 1.55
C ASN A 567 -18.69 -34.90 0.27
N ALA A 568 -17.37 -35.04 0.31
CA ALA A 568 -16.49 -34.67 -0.83
C ALA A 568 -16.86 -35.45 -2.11
N PHE A 569 -17.10 -36.78 -2.01
CA PHE A 569 -17.48 -37.55 -3.18
C PHE A 569 -18.89 -37.20 -3.69
N ALA A 570 -19.85 -36.92 -2.79
CA ALA A 570 -21.20 -36.51 -3.18
C ALA A 570 -21.19 -35.17 -3.91
N SER A 571 -20.47 -34.17 -3.37
CA SER A 571 -20.30 -32.86 -4.00
C SER A 571 -19.59 -32.97 -5.35
N PHE A 572 -18.55 -33.81 -5.44
CA PHE A 572 -17.84 -34.05 -6.70
C PHE A 572 -18.75 -34.61 -7.80
N LYS A 573 -19.63 -35.55 -7.48
CA LYS A 573 -20.61 -36.08 -8.45
C LYS A 573 -21.60 -35.02 -8.93
N ILE A 574 -22.03 -34.12 -8.03
CA ILE A 574 -22.92 -33.02 -8.39
C ILE A 574 -22.20 -32.06 -9.32
N LEU A 575 -20.94 -31.73 -9.04
CA LEU A 575 -20.13 -30.88 -9.92
C LEU A 575 -19.98 -31.48 -11.31
N LEU A 576 -19.58 -32.76 -11.40
CA LEU A 576 -19.39 -33.44 -12.69
C LEU A 576 -20.67 -33.47 -13.53
N SER A 577 -21.85 -33.52 -12.91
CA SER A 577 -23.12 -33.46 -13.64
C SER A 577 -23.42 -32.07 -14.28
N LYS A 578 -22.67 -31.05 -13.93
CA LYS A 578 -22.84 -29.64 -14.39
C LYS A 578 -21.77 -29.20 -15.38
N ILE A 579 -20.75 -30.01 -15.63
CA ILE A 579 -19.63 -29.69 -16.52
C ILE A 579 -19.64 -30.65 -17.71
N PRO A 580 -19.52 -30.13 -18.96
CA PRO A 580 -19.33 -30.98 -20.12
C PRO A 580 -18.06 -31.86 -19.94
N ILE A 581 -18.15 -33.14 -20.18
CA ILE A 581 -17.03 -34.06 -19.96
C ILE A 581 -15.82 -33.76 -20.86
N GLU A 582 -16.05 -33.19 -22.04
CA GLU A 582 -15.02 -32.73 -22.98
C GLU A 582 -14.17 -31.59 -22.44
N ASP A 583 -14.68 -30.80 -21.52
CA ASP A 583 -13.94 -29.67 -20.92
C ASP A 583 -13.03 -30.10 -19.78
N ILE A 584 -13.13 -31.33 -19.31
CA ILE A 584 -12.31 -31.84 -18.21
C ILE A 584 -10.91 -32.22 -18.74
N PRO A 585 -9.82 -31.70 -18.13
CA PRO A 585 -8.46 -31.98 -18.62
C PRO A 585 -8.14 -33.47 -18.62
N GLY A 586 -7.66 -34.02 -19.75
CA GLY A 586 -7.26 -35.41 -19.89
C GLY A 586 -6.17 -35.84 -18.88
N ALA A 587 -5.34 -34.90 -18.44
CA ALA A 587 -4.35 -35.12 -17.38
C ALA A 587 -4.93 -35.57 -16.02
N MET A 588 -6.25 -35.43 -15.80
CA MET A 588 -6.93 -35.90 -14.60
C MET A 588 -7.29 -37.40 -14.66
N GLY A 589 -7.09 -38.07 -15.81
CA GLY A 589 -7.52 -39.46 -16.06
C GLY A 589 -7.09 -40.45 -14.99
N ASN A 590 -5.81 -40.51 -14.62
CA ASN A 590 -5.30 -41.40 -13.59
C ASN A 590 -5.92 -41.15 -12.21
N LYS A 591 -6.18 -39.89 -11.85
CA LYS A 591 -6.81 -39.52 -10.57
C LYS A 591 -8.28 -39.94 -10.55
N PHE A 592 -8.99 -39.70 -11.63
CA PHE A 592 -10.40 -40.11 -11.75
C PHE A 592 -10.55 -41.62 -11.82
N LYS A 593 -9.61 -42.35 -12.43
CA LYS A 593 -9.53 -43.82 -12.39
C LYS A 593 -9.40 -44.29 -10.95
N ALA A 594 -8.53 -43.72 -10.14
CA ALA A 594 -8.38 -44.07 -8.74
C ALA A 594 -9.67 -43.81 -7.92
N ILE A 595 -10.42 -42.72 -8.18
CA ILE A 595 -11.75 -42.50 -7.57
C ILE A 595 -12.73 -43.55 -8.04
N LYS A 596 -12.75 -43.88 -9.32
CA LYS A 596 -13.62 -44.91 -9.91
C LYS A 596 -13.38 -46.26 -9.29
N ASP A 597 -12.14 -46.64 -9.06
CA ASP A 597 -11.78 -47.93 -8.42
C ASP A 597 -12.13 -47.93 -6.92
N LYS A 598 -12.08 -46.77 -6.26
CA LYS A 598 -12.52 -46.61 -4.85
C LYS A 598 -14.04 -46.80 -4.69
N TYR A 599 -14.86 -46.43 -5.69
CA TYR A 599 -16.32 -46.49 -5.66
C TYR A 599 -16.90 -47.34 -6.81
N PRO A 600 -16.60 -48.63 -6.88
CA PRO A 600 -16.97 -49.49 -8.03
C PRO A 600 -18.49 -49.69 -8.16
N ASN A 601 -19.23 -49.54 -7.07
CA ASN A 601 -20.68 -49.75 -7.02
C ASN A 601 -21.53 -48.52 -7.33
N ASP A 602 -20.91 -47.34 -7.51
CA ASP A 602 -21.63 -46.11 -7.87
C ASP A 602 -21.87 -46.02 -9.38
N LYS A 603 -23.04 -46.54 -9.81
CA LYS A 603 -23.43 -46.63 -11.21
C LYS A 603 -23.40 -45.27 -11.92
N LYS A 604 -23.86 -44.19 -11.24
CA LYS A 604 -23.89 -42.84 -11.85
C LYS A 604 -22.47 -42.32 -12.16
N PHE A 605 -21.54 -42.53 -11.23
CA PHE A 605 -20.16 -42.13 -11.45
C PHE A 605 -19.48 -43.00 -12.52
N GLN A 606 -19.78 -44.30 -12.58
CA GLN A 606 -19.27 -45.21 -13.61
C GLN A 606 -19.80 -44.84 -15.00
N GLU A 607 -21.05 -44.39 -15.09
CA GLU A 607 -21.71 -44.03 -16.34
C GLU A 607 -21.20 -42.72 -16.93
N PHE A 608 -20.76 -41.81 -16.08
CA PHE A 608 -20.25 -40.50 -16.51
C PHE A 608 -19.08 -40.62 -17.52
N PHE A 609 -18.24 -41.63 -17.40
CA PHE A 609 -17.06 -41.84 -18.24
C PHE A 609 -17.27 -42.90 -19.35
N LYS A 610 -18.50 -43.20 -19.75
CA LYS A 610 -18.80 -44.12 -20.87
C LYS A 610 -18.60 -43.50 -22.26
N ALA A 611 -18.70 -42.17 -22.37
CA ALA A 611 -18.46 -41.43 -23.61
C ALA A 611 -16.98 -41.52 -24.02
N ASP A 612 -16.69 -41.58 -25.31
CA ASP A 612 -15.32 -41.58 -25.82
C ASP A 612 -14.72 -40.15 -25.85
N THR A 613 -14.24 -39.71 -24.73
CA THR A 613 -13.65 -38.41 -24.51
C THR A 613 -12.17 -38.54 -24.14
N GLU A 614 -11.42 -37.41 -24.16
CA GLU A 614 -10.00 -37.39 -23.78
C GLU A 614 -9.78 -37.96 -22.38
N ILE A 615 -10.62 -37.55 -21.41
CA ILE A 615 -10.52 -38.01 -20.02
C ILE A 615 -10.82 -39.53 -19.92
N SER A 616 -11.84 -40.02 -20.63
CA SER A 616 -12.17 -41.45 -20.57
C SER A 616 -11.13 -42.34 -21.23
N ARG A 617 -10.44 -41.86 -22.28
CA ARG A 617 -9.25 -42.53 -22.88
C ARG A 617 -8.07 -42.51 -21.92
N ALA A 618 -7.83 -41.43 -21.21
CA ALA A 618 -6.77 -41.33 -20.21
C ALA A 618 -7.01 -42.17 -18.94
N MET A 619 -8.26 -42.64 -18.72
CA MET A 619 -8.63 -43.55 -17.62
C MET A 619 -8.45 -45.04 -17.96
N LYS A 620 -8.26 -45.39 -19.22
CA LYS A 620 -7.94 -46.76 -19.65
C LYS A 620 -6.50 -47.11 -19.30
#